data_a4709363185c96445244eaafa8577e5a
#
_entry.id   a4709363185c96445244eaafa8577e5a
#
_cell.length_a   1.000
_cell.length_b   1.000
_cell.length_c   1.000
_cell.angle_alpha   90.00
_cell.angle_beta   90.00
_cell.angle_gamma   90.00
#
_symmetry.space_group_name_H-M   'P 1'
#
loop_
_entity.id
_entity.type
_entity.pdbx_description
1 polymer ?
#
loop_
_entity_poly.entity_id
_entity_poly.type
_entity_poly.pdbx_seq_one_letter_code
_entity_poly.pdbx_strand_id
1 'polypeptide(L)'
;MPMAKNLVELRDVYKIYGEGRESEVRALDGVSLTIGKGEFVAVVGQSGSGKSTMMNVLGCLDIPTRGTYLLGGTDVRELTDKELSHIRNKQIGFIFQQYNLIQSLTVLENVELPLIYQGVNADDRRDMALEALARVGLANRIKHRPVEMSGGQQQRVAIARAIATKPP
;
A
#
# COMPACT_ATOMS: atom_id res chain seq x y z
N MET A 1 10.59 30.32 2.99
CA MET A 1 9.98 29.20 2.25
C MET A 1 9.59 28.14 3.26
N PRO A 2 8.34 27.70 3.34
CA PRO A 2 8.03 26.55 4.16
C PRO A 2 8.76 25.35 3.54
N MET A 3 9.60 24.68 4.32
CA MET A 3 10.26 23.44 3.90
C MET A 3 9.18 22.46 3.45
N ALA A 4 9.38 21.82 2.29
CA ALA A 4 8.49 20.77 1.81
C ALA A 4 8.39 19.73 2.92
N LYS A 5 7.19 19.57 3.46
CA LYS A 5 6.95 18.65 4.56
C LYS A 5 7.20 17.25 4.02
N ASN A 6 8.15 16.52 4.58
CA ASN A 6 8.41 15.13 4.20
C ASN A 6 7.11 14.36 4.29
N LEU A 7 6.82 13.57 3.25
CA LEU A 7 5.62 12.74 3.22
C LEU A 7 5.83 11.53 4.14
N VAL A 8 7.03 10.95 4.11
CA VAL A 8 7.46 9.83 4.93
C VAL A 8 8.73 10.21 5.67
N GLU A 9 8.79 9.93 6.97
CA GLU A 9 9.99 10.10 7.76
C GLU A 9 10.14 8.93 8.75
N LEU A 10 11.22 8.17 8.58
CA LEU A 10 11.64 7.13 9.51
C LEU A 10 12.85 7.64 10.31
N ARG A 11 12.82 7.46 11.63
CA ARG A 11 13.92 7.80 12.54
C ARG A 11 14.23 6.60 13.42
N ASP A 12 15.41 6.04 13.26
CA ASP A 12 15.93 4.90 14.02
C ASP A 12 14.91 3.76 14.14
N VAL A 13 14.30 3.39 13.00
CA VAL A 13 13.24 2.40 12.97
C VAL A 13 13.80 0.99 13.05
N TYR A 14 13.32 0.22 14.02
CA TYR A 14 13.57 -1.20 14.20
C TYR A 14 12.29 -1.98 13.95
N LYS A 15 12.41 -3.12 13.29
CA LYS A 15 11.37 -4.15 13.25
C LYS A 15 11.98 -5.47 13.65
N ILE A 16 11.57 -5.96 14.82
CA ILE A 16 12.08 -7.17 15.45
C ILE A 16 10.92 -8.15 15.61
N TYR A 17 11.01 -9.30 14.95
CA TYR A 17 10.05 -10.39 15.13
C TYR A 17 10.54 -11.32 16.21
N GLY A 18 9.66 -11.74 17.11
CA GLY A 18 9.97 -12.65 18.20
C GLY A 18 10.97 -12.08 19.21
N GLU A 19 10.92 -10.76 19.47
CA GLU A 19 11.82 -10.08 20.41
C GLU A 19 11.89 -10.81 21.75
N GLY A 20 13.12 -11.07 22.23
CA GLY A 20 13.40 -11.80 23.46
C GLY A 20 13.18 -13.30 23.40
N ARG A 21 12.95 -13.89 22.22
CA ARG A 21 12.83 -15.33 22.01
C ARG A 21 14.04 -15.86 21.24
N GLU A 22 14.24 -17.19 21.29
CA GLU A 22 15.30 -17.89 20.54
C GLU A 22 15.19 -17.67 19.00
N SER A 23 13.98 -17.37 18.50
CA SER A 23 13.66 -17.09 17.11
C SER A 23 13.66 -15.57 16.76
N GLU A 24 14.37 -14.75 17.54
CA GLU A 24 14.44 -13.30 17.27
C GLU A 24 15.06 -13.01 15.91
N VAL A 25 14.36 -12.24 15.10
CA VAL A 25 14.83 -11.76 13.80
C VAL A 25 14.72 -10.24 13.73
N ARG A 26 15.85 -9.57 13.58
CA ARG A 26 15.93 -8.12 13.34
C ARG A 26 15.80 -7.85 11.85
N ALA A 27 14.58 -7.66 11.39
CA ALA A 27 14.29 -7.43 9.97
C ALA A 27 14.59 -6.00 9.52
N LEU A 28 14.46 -5.02 10.42
CA LEU A 28 14.97 -3.65 10.28
C LEU A 28 15.76 -3.31 11.53
N ASP A 29 16.94 -2.70 11.35
CA ASP A 29 17.91 -2.43 12.42
C ASP A 29 18.40 -0.97 12.35
N GLY A 30 17.66 -0.05 12.97
CA GLY A 30 18.00 1.37 13.07
C GLY A 30 17.90 2.14 11.74
N VAL A 31 16.89 1.87 10.95
CA VAL A 31 16.74 2.51 9.63
C VAL A 31 16.17 3.91 9.76
N SER A 32 16.88 4.89 9.16
CA SER A 32 16.42 6.27 9.03
C SER A 32 16.38 6.67 7.56
N LEU A 33 15.25 7.23 7.11
CA LEU A 33 15.08 7.76 5.77
C LEU A 33 13.95 8.79 5.72
N THR A 34 14.00 9.65 4.71
CA THR A 34 12.92 10.60 4.41
C THR A 34 12.53 10.49 2.95
N ILE A 35 11.22 10.61 2.67
CA ILE A 35 10.68 10.68 1.31
C ILE A 35 9.83 11.93 1.21
N GLY A 36 10.19 12.80 0.28
CA GLY A 36 9.44 14.02 -0.05
C GLY A 36 8.22 13.74 -0.91
N LYS A 37 7.31 14.70 -0.97
CA LYS A 37 6.16 14.60 -1.86
C LYS A 37 6.61 14.61 -3.33
N GLY A 38 6.10 13.66 -4.11
CA GLY A 38 6.41 13.51 -5.54
C GLY A 38 7.74 12.79 -5.83
N GLU A 39 8.43 12.29 -4.82
CA GLU A 39 9.63 11.48 -5.03
C GLU A 39 9.32 10.07 -5.54
N PHE A 40 10.19 9.59 -6.40
CA PHE A 40 10.26 8.19 -6.79
C PHE A 40 11.46 7.52 -6.13
N VAL A 41 11.20 6.55 -5.26
CA VAL A 41 12.23 5.88 -4.45
C VAL A 41 12.29 4.39 -4.79
N ALA A 42 13.49 3.86 -5.03
CA ALA A 42 13.72 2.43 -5.21
C ALA A 42 14.43 1.84 -3.99
N VAL A 43 13.84 0.79 -3.39
CA VAL A 43 14.45 0.02 -2.31
C VAL A 43 15.15 -1.19 -2.92
N VAL A 44 16.47 -1.19 -2.89
CA VAL A 44 17.32 -2.25 -3.47
C VAL A 44 18.12 -2.99 -2.40
N GLY A 45 18.47 -4.23 -2.65
CA GLY A 45 19.25 -5.08 -1.74
C GLY A 45 19.09 -6.55 -2.06
N GLN A 46 19.95 -7.39 -1.49
CA GLN A 46 19.90 -8.86 -1.66
C GLN A 46 18.68 -9.47 -0.95
N SER A 47 18.40 -10.75 -1.23
CA SER A 47 17.34 -11.49 -0.53
C SER A 47 17.61 -11.51 0.97
N GLY A 48 16.56 -11.33 1.78
CA GLY A 48 16.70 -11.30 3.25
C GLY A 48 17.13 -9.94 3.84
N SER A 49 17.43 -8.91 3.02
CA SER A 49 17.88 -7.61 3.53
C SER A 49 16.76 -6.70 4.11
N GLY A 50 15.57 -7.23 4.37
CA GLY A 50 14.49 -6.47 5.02
C GLY A 50 13.61 -5.64 4.08
N LYS A 51 13.79 -5.70 2.74
CA LYS A 51 12.99 -4.90 1.78
C LYS A 51 11.48 -5.08 1.93
N SER A 52 11.02 -6.31 2.02
CA SER A 52 9.59 -6.60 2.18
C SER A 52 9.06 -6.09 3.53
N THR A 53 9.85 -6.22 4.58
CA THR A 53 9.53 -5.66 5.90
C THR A 53 9.44 -4.15 5.85
N MET A 54 10.41 -3.49 5.17
CA MET A 54 10.39 -2.05 4.95
C MET A 54 9.11 -1.63 4.21
N MET A 55 8.74 -2.32 3.13
CA MET A 55 7.52 -2.03 2.37
C MET A 55 6.26 -2.22 3.21
N ASN A 56 6.21 -3.24 4.08
CA ASN A 56 5.09 -3.45 4.99
C ASN A 56 4.98 -2.34 6.03
N VAL A 57 6.11 -1.89 6.58
CA VAL A 57 6.14 -0.76 7.53
C VAL A 57 5.70 0.53 6.84
N LEU A 58 6.27 0.85 5.68
CA LEU A 58 5.90 2.03 4.89
C LEU A 58 4.41 2.01 4.50
N GLY A 59 3.88 0.83 4.18
CA GLY A 59 2.47 0.62 3.84
C GLY A 59 1.53 0.57 5.05
N CYS A 60 2.01 0.80 6.27
CA CYS A 60 1.24 0.64 7.51
C CYS A 60 0.56 -0.73 7.64
N LEU A 61 1.10 -1.77 6.98
CA LEU A 61 0.69 -3.17 7.14
C LEU A 61 1.33 -3.80 8.38
N ASP A 62 2.43 -3.21 8.83
CA ASP A 62 3.14 -3.58 10.05
C ASP A 62 3.60 -2.32 10.78
N ILE A 63 3.82 -2.41 12.10
CA ILE A 63 4.21 -1.28 12.94
C ILE A 63 5.66 -1.47 13.36
N PRO A 64 6.49 -0.41 13.41
CA PRO A 64 7.83 -0.47 13.98
C PRO A 64 7.82 -1.00 15.42
N THR A 65 8.79 -1.86 15.76
CA THR A 65 9.00 -2.28 17.17
C THR A 65 9.55 -1.13 17.99
N ARG A 66 10.50 -0.36 17.41
CA ARG A 66 11.10 0.84 18.02
C ARG A 66 11.36 1.90 16.95
N GLY A 67 11.68 3.11 17.40
CA GLY A 67 11.90 4.27 16.54
C GLY A 67 10.62 5.01 16.22
N THR A 68 10.67 5.96 15.29
CA THR A 68 9.53 6.81 14.94
C THR A 68 9.25 6.68 13.45
N TYR A 69 7.98 6.51 13.08
CA TYR A 69 7.52 6.60 11.70
C TYR A 69 6.44 7.67 11.58
N LEU A 70 6.79 8.77 10.90
CA LEU A 70 5.85 9.84 10.59
C LEU A 70 5.35 9.71 9.15
N LEU A 71 4.05 9.62 8.97
CA LEU A 71 3.36 9.70 7.67
C LEU A 71 2.56 11.01 7.62
N GLY A 72 2.94 11.90 6.71
CA GLY A 72 2.32 13.23 6.65
C GLY A 72 2.43 14.04 7.95
N GLY A 73 3.41 13.73 8.79
CA GLY A 73 3.64 14.33 10.12
C GLY A 73 2.88 13.67 11.28
N THR A 74 2.13 12.58 11.04
CA THR A 74 1.44 11.80 12.08
C THR A 74 2.28 10.58 12.45
N ASP A 75 2.54 10.33 13.73
CA ASP A 75 3.24 9.12 14.17
C ASP A 75 2.32 7.90 14.05
N VAL A 76 2.73 6.97 13.20
CA VAL A 76 1.98 5.74 12.91
C VAL A 76 1.85 4.83 14.14
N ARG A 77 2.78 4.90 15.09
CA ARG A 77 2.78 4.07 16.30
C ARG A 77 1.73 4.49 17.33
N GLU A 78 1.28 5.74 17.27
CA GLU A 78 0.27 6.28 18.17
C GLU A 78 -1.16 5.99 17.69
N LEU A 79 -1.31 5.43 16.50
CA LEU A 79 -2.60 5.20 15.86
C LEU A 79 -3.21 3.86 16.26
N THR A 80 -4.52 3.87 16.42
CA THR A 80 -5.32 2.65 16.59
C THR A 80 -5.43 1.86 15.27
N ASP A 81 -5.78 0.58 15.33
CA ASP A 81 -5.99 -0.26 14.14
C ASP A 81 -7.04 0.34 13.18
N LYS A 82 -8.04 1.01 13.71
CA LYS A 82 -9.08 1.71 12.92
C LYS A 82 -8.49 2.88 12.14
N GLU A 83 -7.65 3.68 12.79
CA GLU A 83 -6.97 4.82 12.14
C GLU A 83 -5.94 4.35 11.12
N LEU A 84 -5.17 3.32 11.42
CA LEU A 84 -4.26 2.67 10.46
C LEU A 84 -5.00 2.14 9.23
N SER A 85 -6.17 1.52 9.44
CA SER A 85 -7.02 1.05 8.34
C SER A 85 -7.53 2.20 7.48
N HIS A 86 -7.86 3.34 8.10
CA HIS A 86 -8.27 4.54 7.38
C HIS A 86 -7.13 5.13 6.55
N ILE A 87 -5.92 5.20 7.11
CA ILE A 87 -4.70 5.66 6.40
C ILE A 87 -4.40 4.75 5.21
N ARG A 88 -4.36 3.43 5.42
CA ARG A 88 -4.14 2.47 4.33
C ARG A 88 -5.13 2.65 3.18
N ASN A 89 -6.37 2.90 3.52
CA ASN A 89 -7.41 3.03 2.51
C ASN A 89 -7.38 4.38 1.77
N LYS A 90 -7.03 5.48 2.44
CA LYS A 90 -7.11 6.83 1.88
C LYS A 90 -5.78 7.42 1.38
N GLN A 91 -4.66 6.98 1.97
CA GLN A 91 -3.36 7.61 1.71
C GLN A 91 -2.37 6.70 1.02
N ILE A 92 -2.64 5.38 0.94
CA ILE A 92 -1.70 4.41 0.40
C ILE A 92 -2.36 3.57 -0.70
N GLY A 93 -1.79 3.61 -1.91
CA GLY A 93 -2.11 2.67 -2.97
C GLY A 93 -1.11 1.51 -2.97
N PHE A 94 -1.53 0.32 -2.57
CA PHE A 94 -0.64 -0.83 -2.44
C PHE A 94 -0.76 -1.78 -3.64
N ILE A 95 0.37 -2.09 -4.26
CA ILE A 95 0.48 -3.08 -5.34
C ILE A 95 1.35 -4.23 -4.86
N PHE A 96 0.75 -5.40 -4.63
CA PHE A 96 1.44 -6.59 -4.15
C PHE A 96 2.10 -7.35 -5.29
N GLN A 97 3.22 -8.02 -5.01
CA GLN A 97 3.93 -8.86 -5.97
C GLN A 97 3.06 -10.00 -6.51
N GLN A 98 2.18 -10.57 -5.70
CA GLN A 98 1.23 -11.64 -6.07
C GLN A 98 -0.16 -11.09 -6.43
N TYR A 99 -0.27 -9.79 -6.76
CA TYR A 99 -1.49 -9.07 -7.13
C TYR A 99 -2.57 -9.03 -6.03
N ASN A 100 -2.74 -10.08 -5.24
CA ASN A 100 -3.74 -10.24 -4.17
C ASN A 100 -5.16 -9.82 -4.62
N LEU A 101 -5.56 -10.31 -5.79
CA LEU A 101 -6.93 -10.14 -6.29
C LEU A 101 -7.84 -11.19 -5.67
N ILE A 102 -9.07 -10.79 -5.35
CA ILE A 102 -10.09 -11.71 -4.87
C ILE A 102 -10.64 -12.48 -6.06
N GLN A 103 -10.37 -13.79 -6.10
CA GLN A 103 -10.63 -14.64 -7.26
C GLN A 103 -12.12 -14.82 -7.57
N SER A 104 -12.99 -14.71 -6.57
CA SER A 104 -14.45 -14.80 -6.72
C SER A 104 -15.08 -13.53 -7.29
N LEU A 105 -14.40 -12.40 -7.22
CA LEU A 105 -14.86 -11.12 -7.72
C LEU A 105 -14.41 -10.88 -9.17
N THR A 106 -15.21 -10.12 -9.91
CA THR A 106 -14.83 -9.62 -11.23
C THR A 106 -13.70 -8.59 -11.13
N VAL A 107 -13.13 -8.25 -12.28
CA VAL A 107 -12.12 -7.18 -12.42
C VAL A 107 -12.66 -5.86 -11.89
N LEU A 108 -13.88 -5.49 -12.26
CA LEU A 108 -14.53 -4.26 -11.78
C LEU A 108 -14.69 -4.28 -10.25
N GLU A 109 -15.27 -5.34 -9.71
CA GLU A 109 -15.50 -5.47 -8.27
C GLU A 109 -14.20 -5.46 -7.45
N ASN A 110 -13.10 -6.03 -7.96
CA ASN A 110 -11.79 -5.93 -7.32
C ASN A 110 -11.30 -4.49 -7.22
N VAL A 111 -11.56 -3.65 -8.24
CA VAL A 111 -11.16 -2.24 -8.25
C VAL A 111 -12.11 -1.38 -7.43
N GLU A 112 -13.39 -1.72 -7.38
CA GLU A 112 -14.38 -1.04 -6.54
C GLU A 112 -14.17 -1.26 -5.03
N LEU A 113 -13.56 -2.39 -4.65
CA LEU A 113 -13.46 -2.81 -3.24
C LEU A 113 -12.89 -1.74 -2.30
N PRO A 114 -11.74 -1.12 -2.55
CA PRO A 114 -11.22 -0.07 -1.68
C PRO A 114 -12.11 1.18 -1.62
N LEU A 115 -12.86 1.47 -2.68
CA LEU A 115 -13.81 2.58 -2.71
C LEU A 115 -15.06 2.30 -1.85
N ILE A 116 -15.46 1.03 -1.71
CA ILE A 116 -16.48 0.61 -0.76
C ILE A 116 -16.05 0.96 0.67
N TYR A 117 -14.81 0.64 1.03
CA TYR A 117 -14.25 0.97 2.34
C TYR A 117 -14.07 2.48 2.56
N GLN A 118 -13.98 3.27 1.48
CA GLN A 118 -14.00 4.74 1.57
C GLN A 118 -15.40 5.31 1.79
N GLY A 119 -16.45 4.49 1.66
CA GLY A 119 -17.84 4.92 1.75
C GLY A 119 -18.34 5.65 0.51
N VAL A 120 -17.68 5.45 -0.65
CA VAL A 120 -18.13 6.03 -1.93
C VAL A 120 -19.44 5.36 -2.36
N ASN A 121 -20.42 6.16 -2.78
CA ASN A 121 -21.71 5.63 -3.26
C ASN A 121 -21.54 4.77 -4.53
N ALA A 122 -22.55 3.98 -4.89
CA ALA A 122 -22.44 2.95 -5.92
C ALA A 122 -22.14 3.50 -7.31
N ASP A 123 -22.75 4.63 -7.67
CA ASP A 123 -22.59 5.21 -9.01
C ASP A 123 -21.20 5.83 -9.18
N ASP A 124 -20.77 6.70 -8.26
CA ASP A 124 -19.45 7.31 -8.27
C ASP A 124 -18.33 6.25 -8.18
N ARG A 125 -18.53 5.22 -7.35
CA ARG A 125 -17.58 4.12 -7.21
C ARG A 125 -17.35 3.37 -8.52
N ARG A 126 -18.46 3.10 -9.22
CA ARG A 126 -18.40 2.43 -10.52
C ARG A 126 -17.65 3.28 -11.54
N ASP A 127 -17.94 4.58 -11.60
CA ASP A 127 -17.27 5.50 -12.53
C ASP A 127 -15.78 5.62 -12.24
N MET A 128 -15.40 5.77 -10.98
CA MET A 128 -14.00 5.82 -10.56
C MET A 128 -13.25 4.52 -10.91
N ALA A 129 -13.88 3.37 -10.72
CA ALA A 129 -13.28 2.07 -11.05
C ALA A 129 -13.13 1.90 -12.57
N LEU A 130 -14.12 2.30 -13.35
CA LEU A 130 -14.05 2.27 -14.82
C LEU A 130 -12.96 3.21 -15.36
N GLU A 131 -12.84 4.42 -14.81
CA GLU A 131 -11.76 5.36 -15.14
C GLU A 131 -10.38 4.72 -14.88
N ALA A 132 -10.19 4.13 -13.68
CA ALA A 132 -8.94 3.48 -13.32
C ALA A 132 -8.59 2.30 -14.26
N LEU A 133 -9.58 1.48 -14.61
CA LEU A 133 -9.42 0.36 -15.53
C LEU A 133 -9.10 0.83 -16.97
N ALA A 134 -9.72 1.92 -17.41
CA ALA A 134 -9.41 2.51 -18.71
C ALA A 134 -7.96 2.98 -18.79
N ARG A 135 -7.44 3.62 -17.72
CA ARG A 135 -6.03 4.08 -17.63
C ARG A 135 -5.01 2.95 -17.79
N VAL A 136 -5.37 1.73 -17.40
CA VAL A 136 -4.48 0.55 -17.55
C VAL A 136 -4.82 -0.33 -18.77
N GLY A 137 -5.74 0.13 -19.63
CA GLY A 137 -6.12 -0.57 -20.88
C GLY A 137 -6.97 -1.83 -20.67
N LEU A 138 -7.82 -1.84 -19.62
CA LEU A 138 -8.68 -2.98 -19.27
C LEU A 138 -10.18 -2.66 -19.31
N ALA A 139 -10.60 -1.58 -19.96
CA ALA A 139 -11.99 -1.16 -20.06
C ALA A 139 -12.93 -2.26 -20.64
N ASN A 140 -12.42 -3.13 -21.50
CA ASN A 140 -13.18 -4.23 -22.12
C ASN A 140 -13.13 -5.54 -21.32
N ARG A 141 -12.50 -5.57 -20.12
CA ARG A 141 -12.32 -6.76 -19.29
C ARG A 141 -13.06 -6.71 -17.95
N ILE A 142 -13.92 -5.73 -17.75
CA ILE A 142 -14.57 -5.43 -16.47
C ILE A 142 -15.36 -6.58 -15.86
N LYS A 143 -15.93 -7.47 -16.71
CA LYS A 143 -16.74 -8.63 -16.30
C LYS A 143 -15.92 -9.91 -16.09
N HIS A 144 -14.66 -9.92 -16.48
CA HIS A 144 -13.79 -11.10 -16.31
C HIS A 144 -13.41 -11.27 -14.86
N ARG A 145 -13.07 -12.51 -14.49
CA ARG A 145 -12.49 -12.84 -13.18
C ARG A 145 -10.97 -12.97 -13.30
N PRO A 146 -10.20 -12.81 -12.20
CA PRO A 146 -8.74 -12.92 -12.24
C PRO A 146 -8.24 -14.23 -12.86
N VAL A 147 -8.91 -15.37 -12.64
CA VAL A 147 -8.54 -16.67 -13.20
C VAL A 147 -8.61 -16.72 -14.73
N GLU A 148 -9.36 -15.82 -15.36
CA GLU A 148 -9.53 -15.73 -16.82
C GLU A 148 -8.51 -14.77 -17.46
N MET A 149 -7.55 -14.25 -16.66
CA MET A 149 -6.63 -13.20 -17.08
C MET A 149 -5.18 -13.66 -16.98
N SER A 150 -4.35 -13.17 -17.90
CA SER A 150 -2.90 -13.37 -17.82
C SER A 150 -2.31 -12.63 -16.60
N GLY A 151 -1.13 -13.07 -16.13
CA GLY A 151 -0.44 -12.41 -15.00
C GLY A 151 -0.23 -10.92 -15.22
N GLY A 152 0.16 -10.48 -16.41
CA GLY A 152 0.30 -9.07 -16.74
C GLY A 152 -1.04 -8.30 -16.73
N GLN A 153 -2.15 -8.95 -17.06
CA GLN A 153 -3.47 -8.34 -16.93
C GLN A 153 -3.88 -8.25 -15.46
N GLN A 154 -3.65 -9.30 -14.66
CA GLN A 154 -3.90 -9.28 -13.21
C GLN A 154 -3.09 -8.19 -12.51
N GLN A 155 -1.83 -7.99 -12.90
CA GLN A 155 -1.00 -6.90 -12.38
C GLN A 155 -1.63 -5.53 -12.71
N ARG A 156 -2.10 -5.33 -13.93
CA ARG A 156 -2.79 -4.08 -14.31
C ARG A 156 -4.08 -3.87 -13.52
N VAL A 157 -4.83 -4.92 -13.19
CA VAL A 157 -5.99 -4.81 -12.28
C VAL A 157 -5.55 -4.35 -10.89
N ALA A 158 -4.46 -4.92 -10.33
CA ALA A 158 -3.93 -4.50 -9.05
C ALA A 158 -3.46 -3.04 -9.07
N ILE A 159 -2.86 -2.58 -10.17
CA ILE A 159 -2.51 -1.17 -10.38
C ILE A 159 -3.78 -0.30 -10.41
N ALA A 160 -4.80 -0.68 -11.19
CA ALA A 160 -6.07 0.06 -11.26
C ALA A 160 -6.71 0.17 -9.87
N ARG A 161 -6.74 -0.92 -9.09
CA ARG A 161 -7.22 -0.93 -7.71
C ARG A 161 -6.47 0.06 -6.81
N ALA A 162 -5.15 0.13 -6.95
CA ALA A 162 -4.33 1.03 -6.14
C ALA A 162 -4.54 2.52 -6.49
N ILE A 163 -4.74 2.85 -7.78
CA ILE A 163 -4.91 4.24 -8.22
C ILE A 163 -6.37 4.73 -8.16
N ALA A 164 -7.35 3.83 -8.08
CA ALA A 164 -8.77 4.19 -8.04
C ALA A 164 -9.10 5.08 -6.83
N THR A 165 -8.45 4.85 -5.69
CA THR A 165 -8.62 5.63 -4.46
C THR A 165 -7.98 7.02 -4.52
N LYS A 166 -7.24 7.34 -5.58
CA LYS A 166 -6.50 8.60 -5.79
C LYS A 166 -5.61 8.96 -4.58
N PRO A 167 -4.71 8.04 -4.13
CA PRO A 167 -3.79 8.36 -3.03
C PRO A 167 -2.92 9.57 -3.39
N PRO A 168 -2.48 10.38 -2.39
CA PRO A 168 -1.72 11.62 -2.61
C PRO A 168 -0.35 11.42 -3.27
#